data_ba080a74fcb7749790a94f10b80f8b48
#
_entry.id   ba080a74fcb7749790a94f10b80f8b48
#
_cell.length_a   1.000
_cell.length_b   1.000
_cell.length_c   1.000
_cell.angle_alpha   90.00
_cell.angle_beta   90.00
_cell.angle_gamma   90.00
#
_symmetry.space_group_name_H-M   'P 1'
#
loop_
_entity.id
_entity.type
_entity.pdbx_description
1 polymer ?
#
loop_
_entity_poly.entity_id
_entity_poly.type
_entity_poly.pdbx_seq_one_letter_code
_entity_poly.pdbx_strand_id
1 'polypeptide(L)'
;LVNKIAQAREINKAHTTFIDTILKHSHKGRIHADINQLRSDNGGTVTGRFSYSNPNLQQIPARNKDLGPRIRALFIPEKDHTWGCFDYSQQEPRLVVHYATLQNLYGVGDVSDSYNNDSNTDFHDIVAKMAGIPRLQAKTINLGLFYGMGKNKLQAELGVSKDKATELFRQYHNKVPFVKQLMDNVSSRAQDRGQIRTLLGRLCRFPLWEPNQFGIHKALPHEQALIEHGPGIKRAYTYKALNKL
;
A
#
# COMPACT_ATOMS: atom_id res chain seq x y z
N LEU A 1 -26.56 -21.07 6.42
CA LEU A 1 -25.83 -21.12 7.68
C LEU A 1 -24.52 -20.31 7.59
N VAL A 2 -23.64 -20.58 6.60
CA VAL A 2 -22.32 -19.90 6.43
C VAL A 2 -22.44 -18.38 6.38
N ASN A 3 -23.38 -17.83 5.61
CA ASN A 3 -23.60 -16.38 5.50
C ASN A 3 -24.02 -15.76 6.84
N LYS A 4 -24.85 -16.45 7.63
CA LYS A 4 -25.25 -15.95 8.96
C LYS A 4 -24.07 -15.96 9.93
N ILE A 5 -23.20 -16.97 9.87
CA ILE A 5 -21.97 -17.03 10.68
C ILE A 5 -21.01 -15.91 10.28
N ALA A 6 -20.83 -15.67 8.98
CA ALA A 6 -19.98 -14.58 8.49
C ALA A 6 -20.52 -13.21 8.96
N GLN A 7 -21.81 -12.97 8.83
CA GLN A 7 -22.47 -11.74 9.30
C GLN A 7 -22.34 -11.56 10.82
N ALA A 8 -22.58 -12.61 11.60
CA ALA A 8 -22.42 -12.57 13.05
C ALA A 8 -20.97 -12.22 13.45
N ARG A 9 -19.97 -12.80 12.79
CA ARG A 9 -18.55 -12.47 13.01
C ARG A 9 -18.23 -11.03 12.65
N GLU A 10 -18.77 -10.51 11.57
CA GLU A 10 -18.57 -9.12 11.16
C GLU A 10 -19.17 -8.15 12.18
N ILE A 11 -20.39 -8.37 12.63
CA ILE A 11 -21.06 -7.56 13.64
C ILE A 11 -20.30 -7.65 14.97
N ASN A 12 -19.92 -8.85 15.42
CA ASN A 12 -19.15 -9.00 16.66
C ASN A 12 -17.80 -8.28 16.59
N LYS A 13 -17.10 -8.38 15.45
CA LYS A 13 -15.86 -7.63 15.21
C LYS A 13 -16.11 -6.12 15.26
N ALA A 14 -17.19 -5.64 14.67
CA ALA A 14 -17.55 -4.22 14.71
C ALA A 14 -17.80 -3.75 16.14
N HIS A 15 -18.51 -4.52 16.92
CA HIS A 15 -18.79 -4.23 18.33
C HIS A 15 -17.50 -4.18 19.15
N THR A 16 -16.75 -5.29 19.21
CA THR A 16 -15.57 -5.41 20.08
C THR A 16 -14.40 -4.52 19.64
N THR A 17 -14.16 -4.40 18.32
CA THR A 17 -13.01 -3.65 17.81
C THR A 17 -13.26 -2.14 17.77
N PHE A 18 -14.50 -1.71 17.50
CA PHE A 18 -14.79 -0.29 17.33
C PHE A 18 -15.61 0.28 18.50
N ILE A 19 -16.79 -0.30 18.82
CA ILE A 19 -17.67 0.29 19.83
C ILE A 19 -17.05 0.21 21.23
N ASP A 20 -16.66 -0.98 21.67
CA ASP A 20 -16.04 -1.18 22.98
C ASP A 20 -14.75 -0.36 23.11
N THR A 21 -13.96 -0.31 22.04
CA THR A 21 -12.72 0.48 22.01
C THR A 21 -12.98 1.98 22.10
N ILE A 22 -13.98 2.49 21.39
CA ILE A 22 -14.40 3.90 21.46
C ILE A 22 -14.86 4.23 22.88
N LEU A 23 -15.75 3.41 23.46
CA LEU A 23 -16.26 3.63 24.82
C LEU A 23 -15.15 3.59 25.86
N LYS A 24 -14.26 2.60 25.76
CA LYS A 24 -13.11 2.44 26.68
C LYS A 24 -12.17 3.65 26.69
N HIS A 25 -11.96 4.27 25.53
CA HIS A 25 -11.03 5.40 25.37
C HIS A 25 -11.73 6.75 25.35
N SER A 26 -13.04 6.80 25.58
CA SER A 26 -13.78 8.04 25.69
C SER A 26 -13.55 8.68 27.06
N HIS A 27 -13.13 9.94 27.08
CA HIS A 27 -13.00 10.76 28.27
C HIS A 27 -13.64 12.11 28.06
N LYS A 28 -14.63 12.46 28.88
CA LYS A 28 -15.39 13.73 28.78
C LYS A 28 -15.92 14.00 27.36
N GLY A 29 -16.45 12.96 26.71
CA GLY A 29 -16.99 13.05 25.35
C GLY A 29 -15.94 13.13 24.24
N ARG A 30 -14.66 12.94 24.53
CA ARG A 30 -13.57 12.98 23.56
C ARG A 30 -12.80 11.68 23.54
N ILE A 31 -12.16 11.40 22.42
CA ILE A 31 -11.21 10.31 22.24
C ILE A 31 -9.84 10.91 21.93
N HIS A 32 -8.85 10.50 22.69
CA HIS A 32 -7.45 10.87 22.50
C HIS A 32 -6.68 9.63 22.09
N ALA A 33 -6.21 9.59 20.84
CA ALA A 33 -5.35 8.51 20.37
C ALA A 33 -3.89 8.94 20.43
N ASP A 34 -3.02 7.97 20.64
CA ASP A 34 -1.58 8.18 20.50
C ASP A 34 -1.21 8.24 19.01
N ILE A 35 -0.47 9.25 18.60
CA ILE A 35 0.04 9.42 17.23
C ILE A 35 1.52 9.09 17.24
N ASN A 36 1.87 7.95 16.65
CA ASN A 36 3.25 7.50 16.55
C ASN A 36 3.87 8.05 15.26
N GLN A 37 4.66 9.09 15.38
CA GLN A 37 5.34 9.75 14.25
C GLN A 37 6.61 9.02 13.83
N LEU A 38 7.33 8.43 14.79
CA LEU A 38 8.58 7.72 14.59
C LEU A 38 8.43 6.25 14.97
N ARG A 39 9.25 5.40 14.35
CA ARG A 39 9.34 3.99 14.73
C ARG A 39 10.01 3.85 16.10
N SER A 40 9.32 3.17 17.01
CA SER A 40 9.82 2.78 18.34
C SER A 40 9.34 1.37 18.67
N ASP A 41 9.73 0.86 19.84
CA ASP A 41 9.23 -0.43 20.34
C ASP A 41 7.72 -0.41 20.60
N ASN A 42 7.15 0.76 20.89
CA ASN A 42 5.73 0.94 21.17
C ASN A 42 4.86 1.19 19.91
N GLY A 43 5.46 1.31 18.73
CA GLY A 43 4.69 1.55 17.51
C GLY A 43 5.46 2.32 16.43
N GLY A 44 4.71 2.94 15.52
CA GLY A 44 5.25 3.68 14.41
C GLY A 44 5.54 2.83 13.17
N THR A 45 5.89 3.48 12.07
CA THR A 45 6.17 2.84 10.80
C THR A 45 7.59 3.11 10.33
N VAL A 46 8.17 2.18 9.59
CA VAL A 46 9.51 2.36 8.99
C VAL A 46 9.50 3.30 7.78
N THR A 47 8.31 3.61 7.25
CA THR A 47 8.12 4.46 6.07
C THR A 47 7.93 5.94 6.41
N GLY A 48 7.72 6.28 7.69
CA GLY A 48 7.41 7.64 8.14
C GLY A 48 5.93 8.02 8.06
N ARG A 49 5.05 7.08 7.66
CA ARG A 49 3.61 7.27 7.85
C ARG A 49 3.29 7.30 9.34
N PHE A 50 2.34 8.11 9.77
CA PHE A 50 1.82 8.04 11.13
C PHE A 50 1.11 6.72 11.36
N SER A 51 1.23 6.17 12.55
CA SER A 51 0.35 5.11 13.03
C SER A 51 -0.32 5.54 14.32
N TYR A 52 -1.50 4.99 14.55
CA TYR A 52 -2.31 5.31 15.72
C TYR A 52 -2.44 4.11 16.64
N SER A 53 -2.45 4.39 17.94
CA SER A 53 -2.72 3.41 18.99
C SER A 53 -3.55 4.06 20.10
N ASN A 54 -4.17 3.25 20.94
CA ASN A 54 -4.92 3.66 22.12
C ASN A 54 -5.97 4.77 21.91
N PRO A 55 -6.94 4.64 20.98
CA PRO A 55 -7.19 3.55 20.04
C PRO A 55 -6.58 3.78 18.64
N ASN A 56 -6.54 2.72 17.81
CA ASN A 56 -6.13 2.87 16.41
C ASN A 56 -7.28 3.42 15.55
N LEU A 57 -7.38 4.74 15.46
CA LEU A 57 -8.42 5.43 14.68
C LEU A 57 -8.32 5.22 13.16
N GLN A 58 -7.17 4.75 12.65
CA GLN A 58 -7.02 4.44 11.23
C GLN A 58 -7.77 3.17 10.81
N GLN A 59 -8.19 2.34 11.77
CA GLN A 59 -8.95 1.12 11.50
C GLN A 59 -10.47 1.33 11.42
N ILE A 60 -10.97 2.54 11.70
CA ILE A 60 -12.40 2.85 11.58
C ILE A 60 -12.89 2.49 10.18
N PRO A 61 -13.95 1.66 10.07
CA PRO A 61 -14.35 1.09 8.79
C PRO A 61 -14.81 2.18 7.81
N ALA A 62 -14.32 2.09 6.58
CA ALA A 62 -14.71 2.99 5.50
C ALA A 62 -15.37 2.25 4.33
N ARG A 63 -15.04 0.96 4.14
CA ARG A 63 -15.50 0.19 2.97
C ARG A 63 -16.85 -0.49 3.18
N ASN A 64 -17.20 -0.83 4.42
CA ASN A 64 -18.51 -1.38 4.73
C ASN A 64 -19.56 -0.27 4.61
N LYS A 65 -20.51 -0.45 3.69
CA LYS A 65 -21.52 0.58 3.35
C LYS A 65 -22.58 0.76 4.42
N ASP A 66 -22.77 -0.18 5.32
CA ASP A 66 -23.75 -0.12 6.42
C ASP A 66 -23.07 0.33 7.73
N LEU A 67 -22.08 -0.42 8.20
CA LEU A 67 -21.40 -0.15 9.47
C LEU A 67 -20.47 1.08 9.41
N GLY A 68 -19.82 1.30 8.28
CA GLY A 68 -18.88 2.40 8.12
C GLY A 68 -19.49 3.78 8.43
N PRO A 69 -20.58 4.17 7.74
CA PRO A 69 -21.24 5.46 8.02
C PRO A 69 -21.74 5.59 9.46
N ARG A 70 -22.29 4.53 10.03
CA ARG A 70 -22.83 4.53 11.41
C ARG A 70 -21.74 4.77 12.44
N ILE A 71 -20.60 4.06 12.34
CA ILE A 71 -19.48 4.21 13.27
C ILE A 71 -18.82 5.58 13.09
N ARG A 72 -18.66 6.06 11.84
CA ARG A 72 -18.10 7.37 11.57
C ARG A 72 -18.96 8.52 12.07
N ALA A 73 -20.28 8.36 12.06
CA ALA A 73 -21.22 9.37 12.58
C ALA A 73 -21.12 9.56 14.10
N LEU A 74 -20.45 8.66 14.83
CA LEU A 74 -20.17 8.83 16.27
C LEU A 74 -19.13 9.93 16.53
N PHE A 75 -18.31 10.27 15.53
CA PHE A 75 -17.29 11.30 15.61
C PHE A 75 -17.85 12.60 15.06
N ILE A 76 -18.10 13.54 15.94
CA ILE A 76 -18.65 14.86 15.61
C ILE A 76 -17.63 15.95 15.94
N PRO A 77 -17.64 17.09 15.23
CA PRO A 77 -16.84 18.24 15.63
C PRO A 77 -17.37 18.87 16.92
N GLU A 78 -16.59 19.72 17.55
CA GLU A 78 -17.06 20.55 18.65
C GLU A 78 -18.19 21.51 18.19
N LYS A 79 -18.94 22.00 19.16
CA LYS A 79 -19.92 23.06 18.90
C LYS A 79 -19.23 24.22 18.17
N ASP A 80 -19.89 24.74 17.14
CA ASP A 80 -19.40 25.84 16.30
C ASP A 80 -18.14 25.53 15.47
N HIS A 81 -17.78 24.23 15.35
CA HIS A 81 -16.68 23.72 14.48
C HIS A 81 -17.21 22.78 13.40
N THR A 82 -16.45 22.59 12.37
CA THR A 82 -16.74 21.67 11.26
C THR A 82 -15.52 20.83 10.91
N TRP A 83 -15.74 19.67 10.30
CA TRP A 83 -14.65 18.83 9.78
C TRP A 83 -14.19 19.33 8.42
N GLY A 84 -12.87 19.58 8.29
CA GLY A 84 -12.23 19.69 6.99
C GLY A 84 -11.59 18.34 6.63
N CYS A 85 -11.94 17.80 5.47
CA CYS A 85 -11.32 16.57 4.96
C CYS A 85 -10.49 16.90 3.71
N PHE A 86 -9.18 16.71 3.81
CA PHE A 86 -8.22 17.01 2.75
C PHE A 86 -7.44 15.73 2.40
N ASP A 87 -7.48 15.34 1.14
CA ASP A 87 -6.75 14.18 0.65
C ASP A 87 -6.04 14.51 -0.67
N TYR A 88 -4.80 14.05 -0.82
CA TYR A 88 -4.07 14.21 -2.07
C TYR A 88 -4.66 13.30 -3.15
N SER A 89 -5.05 13.89 -4.27
CA SER A 89 -5.52 13.12 -5.40
C SER A 89 -4.38 12.27 -5.99
N GLN A 90 -4.53 10.95 -5.88
CA GLN A 90 -3.65 9.97 -6.51
C GLN A 90 -2.14 10.15 -6.16
N GLN A 91 -1.83 10.41 -4.91
CA GLN A 91 -0.46 10.68 -4.48
C GLN A 91 0.54 9.60 -4.94
N GLU A 92 0.23 8.33 -4.71
CA GLU A 92 1.12 7.22 -5.08
C GLU A 92 1.35 7.11 -6.59
N PRO A 93 0.31 7.11 -7.47
CA PRO A 93 0.51 7.15 -8.92
C PRO A 93 1.36 8.34 -9.39
N ARG A 94 1.12 9.53 -8.85
CA ARG A 94 1.91 10.74 -9.20
C ARG A 94 3.39 10.58 -8.85
N LEU A 95 3.70 10.01 -7.69
CA LEU A 95 5.08 9.73 -7.29
C LEU A 95 5.73 8.68 -8.20
N VAL A 96 5.02 7.61 -8.56
CA VAL A 96 5.53 6.59 -9.50
C VAL A 96 5.87 7.21 -10.85
N VAL A 97 4.96 8.04 -11.41
CA VAL A 97 5.21 8.76 -12.67
C VAL A 97 6.39 9.71 -12.53
N HIS A 98 6.46 10.49 -11.46
CA HIS A 98 7.57 11.41 -11.20
C HIS A 98 8.92 10.70 -11.17
N TYR A 99 9.05 9.62 -10.38
CA TYR A 99 10.31 8.86 -10.33
C TYR A 99 10.65 8.18 -11.67
N ALA A 100 9.65 7.72 -12.42
CA ALA A 100 9.85 7.14 -13.73
C ALA A 100 10.34 8.21 -14.73
N THR A 101 9.79 9.42 -14.68
CA THR A 101 10.21 10.57 -15.50
C THR A 101 11.65 10.99 -15.17
N LEU A 102 12.02 11.08 -13.89
CA LEU A 102 13.39 11.37 -13.46
C LEU A 102 14.43 10.36 -13.98
N GLN A 103 14.01 9.12 -14.24
CA GLN A 103 14.88 8.08 -14.79
C GLN A 103 14.73 7.90 -16.31
N ASN A 104 13.95 8.75 -16.98
CA ASN A 104 13.66 8.67 -18.42
C ASN A 104 13.19 7.26 -18.85
N LEU A 105 12.32 6.62 -18.05
CA LEU A 105 11.86 5.26 -18.33
C LEU A 105 10.92 5.24 -19.53
N TYR A 106 11.02 4.15 -20.32
CA TYR A 106 10.23 3.99 -21.54
C TYR A 106 8.72 3.98 -21.26
N GLY A 107 7.98 4.81 -22.02
CA GLY A 107 6.51 4.87 -21.96
C GLY A 107 5.93 5.75 -20.84
N VAL A 108 6.75 6.58 -20.17
CA VAL A 108 6.27 7.48 -19.12
C VAL A 108 5.83 8.85 -19.66
N GLY A 109 6.31 9.28 -20.85
CA GLY A 109 6.12 10.62 -21.38
C GLY A 109 4.66 11.05 -21.44
N ASP A 110 3.82 10.31 -22.16
CA ASP A 110 2.40 10.65 -22.33
C ASP A 110 1.65 10.78 -21.00
N VAL A 111 2.00 9.96 -20.01
CA VAL A 111 1.38 10.01 -18.68
C VAL A 111 1.87 11.21 -17.88
N SER A 112 3.16 11.51 -17.97
CA SER A 112 3.75 12.70 -17.36
C SER A 112 3.13 13.98 -17.93
N ASP A 113 3.02 14.08 -19.25
CA ASP A 113 2.41 15.21 -19.94
C ASP A 113 0.93 15.36 -19.57
N SER A 114 0.20 14.25 -19.46
CA SER A 114 -1.19 14.28 -19.01
C SER A 114 -1.33 14.90 -17.62
N TYR A 115 -0.46 14.53 -16.68
CA TYR A 115 -0.47 15.11 -15.32
C TYR A 115 -0.05 16.58 -15.28
N ASN A 116 0.86 17.00 -16.16
CA ASN A 116 1.31 18.39 -16.25
C ASN A 116 0.25 19.31 -16.87
N ASN A 117 -0.53 18.79 -17.81
CA ASN A 117 -1.54 19.56 -18.55
C ASN A 117 -2.90 19.59 -17.84
N ASP A 118 -3.24 18.56 -17.05
CA ASP A 118 -4.52 18.47 -16.33
C ASP A 118 -4.33 17.92 -14.93
N SER A 119 -4.58 18.74 -13.93
CA SER A 119 -4.53 18.37 -12.50
C SER A 119 -5.53 17.29 -12.10
N ASN A 120 -6.62 17.12 -12.88
CA ASN A 120 -7.66 16.12 -12.67
C ASN A 120 -7.34 14.78 -13.35
N THR A 121 -6.19 14.66 -14.02
CA THR A 121 -5.76 13.42 -14.67
C THR A 121 -5.88 12.23 -13.70
N ASP A 122 -6.57 11.18 -14.16
CA ASP A 122 -6.74 9.94 -13.40
C ASP A 122 -5.90 8.81 -14.02
N PHE A 123 -4.84 8.41 -13.33
CA PHE A 123 -3.96 7.32 -13.77
C PHE A 123 -4.70 6.00 -13.97
N HIS A 124 -5.73 5.74 -13.15
CA HIS A 124 -6.52 4.52 -13.30
C HIS A 124 -7.37 4.54 -14.56
N ASP A 125 -7.86 5.71 -14.98
CA ASP A 125 -8.55 5.88 -16.24
C ASP A 125 -7.61 5.77 -17.44
N ILE A 126 -6.41 6.34 -17.34
CA ILE A 126 -5.37 6.18 -18.37
C ILE A 126 -5.08 4.69 -18.59
N VAL A 127 -4.79 3.97 -17.52
CA VAL A 127 -4.48 2.53 -17.60
C VAL A 127 -5.69 1.73 -18.08
N ALA A 128 -6.91 2.07 -17.63
CA ALA A 128 -8.14 1.43 -18.09
C ALA A 128 -8.30 1.54 -19.62
N LYS A 129 -8.11 2.73 -20.17
CA LYS A 129 -8.16 3.00 -21.61
C LYS A 129 -7.05 2.27 -22.37
N MET A 130 -5.81 2.36 -21.87
CA MET A 130 -4.64 1.72 -22.50
C MET A 130 -4.75 0.19 -22.52
N ALA A 131 -5.26 -0.41 -21.46
CA ALA A 131 -5.38 -1.86 -21.32
C ALA A 131 -6.74 -2.42 -21.77
N GLY A 132 -7.71 -1.57 -22.13
CA GLY A 132 -9.05 -1.99 -22.55
C GLY A 132 -9.83 -2.70 -21.42
N ILE A 133 -9.69 -2.25 -20.17
CA ILE A 133 -10.31 -2.84 -19.00
C ILE A 133 -11.15 -1.81 -18.22
N PRO A 134 -12.16 -2.25 -17.42
CA PRO A 134 -12.91 -1.34 -16.55
C PRO A 134 -12.01 -0.62 -15.55
N ARG A 135 -12.30 0.67 -15.28
CA ARG A 135 -11.54 1.51 -14.34
C ARG A 135 -11.36 0.88 -12.94
N LEU A 136 -12.38 0.19 -12.43
CA LEU A 136 -12.28 -0.48 -11.13
C LEU A 136 -11.22 -1.59 -11.13
N GLN A 137 -11.14 -2.36 -12.22
CA GLN A 137 -10.08 -3.36 -12.40
C GLN A 137 -8.72 -2.70 -12.55
N ALA A 138 -8.61 -1.64 -13.33
CA ALA A 138 -7.38 -0.86 -13.48
C ALA A 138 -6.89 -0.33 -12.12
N LYS A 139 -7.78 0.19 -11.27
CA LYS A 139 -7.45 0.62 -9.91
C LYS A 139 -6.87 -0.52 -9.07
N THR A 140 -7.49 -1.69 -9.09
CA THR A 140 -7.03 -2.87 -8.35
C THR A 140 -5.66 -3.34 -8.86
N ILE A 141 -5.48 -3.37 -10.18
CA ILE A 141 -4.22 -3.74 -10.82
C ILE A 141 -3.12 -2.75 -10.47
N ASN A 142 -3.36 -1.44 -10.65
CA ASN A 142 -2.38 -0.40 -10.38
C ASN A 142 -1.87 -0.45 -8.94
N LEU A 143 -2.78 -0.39 -7.97
CA LEU A 143 -2.41 -0.46 -6.56
C LEU A 143 -1.71 -1.77 -6.23
N GLY A 144 -2.23 -2.89 -6.72
CA GLY A 144 -1.62 -4.19 -6.47
C GLY A 144 -0.20 -4.30 -7.02
N LEU A 145 0.03 -3.85 -8.25
CA LEU A 145 1.35 -3.94 -8.89
C LEU A 145 2.35 -2.96 -8.29
N PHE A 146 1.93 -1.76 -7.90
CA PHE A 146 2.79 -0.84 -7.13
C PHE A 146 3.28 -1.49 -5.82
N TYR A 147 2.46 -2.36 -5.22
CA TYR A 147 2.80 -3.13 -4.03
C TYR A 147 3.40 -4.51 -4.31
N GLY A 148 3.86 -4.77 -5.55
CA GLY A 148 4.53 -6.02 -5.93
C GLY A 148 3.60 -7.23 -5.99
N MET A 149 2.32 -7.03 -6.30
CA MET A 149 1.36 -8.12 -6.45
C MET A 149 1.70 -9.01 -7.63
N GLY A 150 1.82 -10.32 -7.39
CA GLY A 150 1.99 -11.32 -8.44
C GLY A 150 0.67 -11.78 -9.05
N LYS A 151 0.76 -12.56 -10.14
CA LYS A 151 -0.39 -13.06 -10.93
C LYS A 151 -1.44 -13.82 -10.10
N ASN A 152 -1.02 -14.66 -9.16
CA ASN A 152 -1.93 -15.46 -8.34
C ASN A 152 -2.79 -14.57 -7.42
N LYS A 153 -2.20 -13.53 -6.85
CA LYS A 153 -2.93 -12.57 -6.03
C LYS A 153 -3.85 -11.71 -6.89
N LEU A 154 -3.41 -11.30 -8.09
CA LEU A 154 -4.24 -10.58 -9.06
C LEU A 154 -5.48 -11.40 -9.45
N GLN A 155 -5.30 -12.70 -9.71
CA GLN A 155 -6.39 -13.62 -9.99
C GLN A 155 -7.45 -13.63 -8.88
N ALA A 156 -7.00 -13.77 -7.62
CA ALA A 156 -7.90 -13.82 -6.46
C ALA A 156 -8.64 -12.48 -6.24
N GLU A 157 -7.92 -11.35 -6.36
CA GLU A 157 -8.51 -10.01 -6.15
C GLU A 157 -9.56 -9.63 -7.22
N LEU A 158 -9.35 -10.07 -8.46
CA LEU A 158 -10.28 -9.79 -9.56
C LEU A 158 -11.36 -10.86 -9.74
N GLY A 159 -11.25 -12.02 -9.09
CA GLY A 159 -12.18 -13.14 -9.25
C GLY A 159 -12.21 -13.71 -10.66
N VAL A 160 -11.08 -13.67 -11.40
CA VAL A 160 -10.98 -14.12 -12.79
C VAL A 160 -10.23 -15.44 -12.91
N SER A 161 -10.27 -16.07 -14.10
CA SER A 161 -9.47 -17.27 -14.37
C SER A 161 -7.97 -16.96 -14.37
N LYS A 162 -7.15 -18.00 -14.19
CA LYS A 162 -5.67 -17.89 -14.22
C LYS A 162 -5.16 -17.33 -15.55
N ASP A 163 -5.77 -17.77 -16.66
CA ASP A 163 -5.39 -17.31 -18.01
C ASP A 163 -5.74 -15.84 -18.20
N LYS A 164 -6.92 -15.41 -17.75
CA LYS A 164 -7.33 -14.01 -17.79
C LYS A 164 -6.46 -13.12 -16.91
N ALA A 165 -6.11 -13.57 -15.71
CA ALA A 165 -5.18 -12.83 -14.85
C ALA A 165 -3.78 -12.72 -15.48
N THR A 166 -3.30 -13.78 -16.13
CA THR A 166 -2.00 -13.77 -16.82
C THR A 166 -2.03 -12.82 -18.02
N GLU A 167 -3.11 -12.81 -18.79
CA GLU A 167 -3.29 -11.91 -19.93
C GLU A 167 -3.35 -10.44 -19.47
N LEU A 168 -4.15 -10.11 -18.45
CA LEU A 168 -4.23 -8.76 -17.88
C LEU A 168 -2.89 -8.29 -17.34
N PHE A 169 -2.15 -9.17 -16.66
CA PHE A 169 -0.81 -8.88 -16.16
C PHE A 169 0.16 -8.55 -17.30
N ARG A 170 0.13 -9.32 -18.38
CA ARG A 170 0.96 -9.11 -19.58
C ARG A 170 0.57 -7.79 -20.28
N GLN A 171 -0.72 -7.57 -20.51
CA GLN A 171 -1.22 -6.34 -21.15
C GLN A 171 -0.83 -5.10 -20.35
N TYR A 172 -0.98 -5.13 -19.04
CA TYR A 172 -0.56 -4.02 -18.17
C TYR A 172 0.92 -3.68 -18.37
N HIS A 173 1.81 -4.67 -18.21
CA HIS A 173 3.25 -4.42 -18.34
C HIS A 173 3.69 -4.01 -19.75
N ASN A 174 2.97 -4.41 -20.78
CA ASN A 174 3.22 -3.96 -22.14
C ASN A 174 2.78 -2.50 -22.38
N LYS A 175 1.68 -2.10 -21.73
CA LYS A 175 1.10 -0.75 -21.92
C LYS A 175 1.66 0.29 -20.94
N VAL A 176 2.12 -0.15 -19.78
CA VAL A 176 2.68 0.72 -18.73
C VAL A 176 4.06 0.17 -18.27
N PRO A 177 5.02 0.06 -19.21
CA PRO A 177 6.28 -0.64 -18.94
C PRO A 177 7.14 0.05 -17.87
N PHE A 178 7.05 1.37 -17.74
CA PHE A 178 7.82 2.15 -16.77
C PHE A 178 7.55 1.74 -15.32
N VAL A 179 6.36 1.24 -14.99
CA VAL A 179 6.05 0.79 -13.63
C VAL A 179 6.91 -0.40 -13.24
N LYS A 180 7.02 -1.40 -14.13
CA LYS A 180 7.87 -2.57 -13.89
C LYS A 180 9.35 -2.18 -13.89
N GLN A 181 9.78 -1.37 -14.85
CA GLN A 181 11.16 -0.90 -14.93
C GLN A 181 11.57 -0.15 -13.66
N LEU A 182 10.72 0.76 -13.17
CA LEU A 182 10.97 1.49 -11.92
C LEU A 182 11.08 0.52 -10.74
N MET A 183 10.16 -0.44 -10.63
CA MET A 183 10.18 -1.44 -9.57
C MET A 183 11.48 -2.26 -9.59
N ASP A 184 11.89 -2.73 -10.75
CA ASP A 184 13.11 -3.52 -10.92
C ASP A 184 14.36 -2.68 -10.58
N ASN A 185 14.44 -1.44 -11.07
CA ASN A 185 15.56 -0.52 -10.79
C ASN A 185 15.69 -0.20 -9.29
N VAL A 186 14.57 0.10 -8.63
CA VAL A 186 14.58 0.44 -7.20
C VAL A 186 14.91 -0.78 -6.35
N SER A 187 14.37 -1.95 -6.72
CA SER A 187 14.66 -3.21 -6.05
C SER A 187 16.13 -3.62 -6.17
N SER A 188 16.71 -3.51 -7.38
CA SER A 188 18.14 -3.75 -7.61
C SER A 188 19.00 -2.79 -6.80
N ARG A 189 18.70 -1.49 -6.84
CA ARG A 189 19.41 -0.49 -6.02
C ARG A 189 19.34 -0.79 -4.52
N ALA A 190 18.18 -1.25 -4.04
CA ALA A 190 18.01 -1.65 -2.64
C ALA A 190 18.84 -2.90 -2.32
N GLN A 191 18.92 -3.85 -3.26
CA GLN A 191 19.74 -5.05 -3.14
C GLN A 191 21.23 -4.70 -3.06
N ASP A 192 21.72 -3.85 -3.94
CA ASP A 192 23.14 -3.50 -4.05
C ASP A 192 23.59 -2.62 -2.88
N ARG A 193 22.84 -1.56 -2.58
CA ARG A 193 23.24 -0.54 -1.60
C ARG A 193 22.72 -0.81 -0.19
N GLY A 194 21.80 -1.75 -0.01
CA GLY A 194 21.13 -2.02 1.27
C GLY A 194 20.22 -0.89 1.75
N GLN A 195 19.98 0.11 0.91
CA GLN A 195 19.13 1.25 1.24
C GLN A 195 18.64 1.98 -0.01
N ILE A 196 17.52 2.68 0.15
CA ILE A 196 17.01 3.66 -0.80
C ILE A 196 16.72 4.97 -0.06
N ARG A 197 16.56 6.05 -0.82
CA ARG A 197 16.24 7.38 -0.29
C ARG A 197 14.96 7.87 -0.96
N THR A 198 14.00 8.33 -0.16
CA THR A 198 12.77 8.96 -0.65
C THR A 198 13.05 10.33 -1.28
N LEU A 199 12.07 10.90 -1.96
CA LEU A 199 12.15 12.23 -2.57
C LEU A 199 12.60 13.32 -1.57
N LEU A 200 12.09 13.27 -0.34
CA LEU A 200 12.43 14.21 0.73
C LEU A 200 13.66 13.79 1.56
N GLY A 201 14.44 12.82 1.08
CA GLY A 201 15.70 12.44 1.68
C GLY A 201 15.65 11.39 2.78
N ARG A 202 14.48 10.86 3.17
CA ARG A 202 14.37 9.80 4.18
C ARG A 202 15.08 8.54 3.69
N LEU A 203 15.92 7.96 4.54
CA LEU A 203 16.59 6.69 4.28
C LEU A 203 15.70 5.50 4.71
N CYS A 204 15.49 4.57 3.79
CA CYS A 204 14.88 3.29 4.06
C CYS A 204 15.92 2.19 3.88
N ARG A 205 16.24 1.46 4.96
CA ARG A 205 17.29 0.44 4.99
C ARG A 205 16.71 -0.96 4.86
N PHE A 206 17.54 -1.89 4.33
CA PHE A 206 17.25 -3.31 4.17
C PHE A 206 18.37 -4.11 4.86
N PRO A 207 18.35 -4.19 6.20
CA PRO A 207 19.43 -4.81 6.97
C PRO A 207 19.36 -6.33 7.06
N LEU A 208 18.21 -6.93 6.72
CA LEU A 208 17.99 -8.35 6.83
C LEU A 208 18.29 -9.09 5.53
N TRP A 209 18.62 -10.39 5.66
CA TRP A 209 19.02 -11.26 4.56
C TRP A 209 18.19 -12.56 4.58
N GLU A 210 18.05 -13.17 3.42
CA GLU A 210 17.32 -14.42 3.17
C GLU A 210 18.04 -15.25 2.13
N PRO A 211 17.83 -16.59 2.04
CA PRO A 211 18.43 -17.40 0.98
C PRO A 211 17.93 -16.95 -0.39
N ASN A 212 18.81 -17.01 -1.39
CA ASN A 212 18.46 -16.71 -2.78
C ASN A 212 17.75 -17.89 -3.45
N GLN A 213 16.76 -18.45 -2.78
CA GLN A 213 15.93 -19.56 -3.26
C GLN A 213 14.47 -19.16 -3.20
N PHE A 214 13.64 -19.80 -4.03
CA PHE A 214 12.19 -19.60 -3.97
C PHE A 214 11.63 -20.32 -2.74
N GLY A 215 10.84 -19.58 -1.94
CA GLY A 215 10.22 -20.12 -0.73
C GLY A 215 9.84 -19.02 0.26
N ILE A 216 9.28 -19.45 1.38
CA ILE A 216 9.00 -18.58 2.53
C ILE A 216 10.15 -18.77 3.53
N HIS A 217 10.98 -17.76 3.66
CA HIS A 217 12.13 -17.80 4.54
C HIS A 217 12.02 -16.72 5.63
N LYS A 218 12.61 -17.02 6.78
CA LYS A 218 12.79 -16.03 7.83
C LYS A 218 13.95 -15.12 7.46
N ALA A 219 13.71 -13.83 7.41
CA ALA A 219 14.78 -12.87 7.19
C ALA A 219 15.60 -12.68 8.48
N LEU A 220 16.92 -12.77 8.37
CA LEU A 220 17.88 -12.77 9.47
C LEU A 220 18.92 -11.66 9.32
N PRO A 221 19.57 -11.20 10.40
CA PRO A 221 20.82 -10.44 10.31
C PRO A 221 21.87 -11.16 9.44
N HIS A 222 22.76 -10.41 8.78
CA HIS A 222 23.69 -10.93 7.78
C HIS A 222 24.50 -12.15 8.26
N GLU A 223 25.14 -12.03 9.43
CA GLU A 223 25.97 -13.11 9.98
C GLU A 223 25.17 -14.38 10.28
N GLN A 224 23.98 -14.22 10.87
CA GLN A 224 23.09 -15.34 11.14
C GLN A 224 22.60 -16.01 9.83
N ALA A 225 22.27 -15.19 8.82
CA ALA A 225 21.86 -15.72 7.51
C ALA A 225 22.98 -16.50 6.83
N LEU A 226 24.24 -16.05 6.94
CA LEU A 226 25.41 -16.76 6.43
C LEU A 226 25.62 -18.12 7.12
N ILE A 227 25.45 -18.16 8.45
CA ILE A 227 25.58 -19.41 9.22
C ILE A 227 24.48 -20.40 8.82
N GLU A 228 23.22 -19.92 8.72
CA GLU A 228 22.07 -20.78 8.48
C GLU A 228 21.93 -21.23 7.02
N HIS A 229 22.29 -20.37 6.05
CA HIS A 229 22.00 -20.58 4.63
C HIS A 229 23.25 -20.57 3.74
N GLY A 230 24.44 -20.34 4.28
CA GLY A 230 25.68 -20.23 3.51
C GLY A 230 25.76 -18.96 2.66
N PRO A 231 26.70 -18.89 1.70
CA PRO A 231 26.97 -17.65 0.93
C PRO A 231 25.89 -17.30 -0.11
N GLY A 232 24.97 -18.20 -0.40
CA GLY A 232 23.89 -17.99 -1.38
C GLY A 232 22.72 -17.18 -0.85
N ILE A 233 23.00 -16.05 -0.18
CA ILE A 233 21.99 -15.16 0.41
C ILE A 233 21.85 -13.84 -0.35
N LYS A 234 20.70 -13.20 -0.20
CA LYS A 234 20.38 -11.87 -0.73
C LYS A 234 19.70 -11.01 0.35
N ARG A 235 19.67 -9.69 0.14
CA ARG A 235 18.93 -8.80 1.05
C ARG A 235 17.44 -9.08 0.97
N ALA A 236 16.82 -9.25 2.13
CA ALA A 236 15.40 -9.52 2.27
C ALA A 236 14.55 -8.27 1.99
N TYR A 237 13.32 -8.48 1.53
CA TYR A 237 12.28 -7.46 1.34
C TYR A 237 12.60 -6.36 0.32
N THR A 238 13.64 -6.47 -0.48
CA THR A 238 13.99 -5.46 -1.49
C THR A 238 12.93 -5.29 -2.57
N TYR A 239 12.12 -6.32 -2.84
CA TYR A 239 10.96 -6.23 -3.72
C TYR A 239 9.88 -5.23 -3.24
N LYS A 240 9.92 -4.83 -1.97
CA LYS A 240 9.06 -3.78 -1.40
C LYS A 240 9.67 -2.38 -1.51
N ALA A 241 10.79 -2.23 -2.19
CA ALA A 241 11.51 -0.97 -2.20
C ALA A 241 10.71 0.18 -2.84
N LEU A 242 9.96 -0.11 -3.92
CA LEU A 242 9.09 0.90 -4.54
C LEU A 242 8.07 1.49 -3.54
N ASN A 243 7.53 0.68 -2.65
CA ASN A 243 6.56 1.13 -1.64
C ASN A 243 7.18 2.00 -0.52
N LYS A 244 8.50 2.17 -0.54
CA LYS A 244 9.25 2.94 0.47
C LYS A 244 9.85 4.22 -0.11
N LEU A 245 9.67 4.44 -1.42
CA LEU A 245 9.98 5.71 -2.07
C LEU A 245 8.92 6.75 -1.77
#